data_bd97891cd79d8397b508eace80c0d6ea
#
_entry.id   bd97891cd79d8397b508eace80c0d6ea
#
_cell.length_a   1.000
_cell.length_b   1.000
_cell.length_c   1.000
_cell.angle_alpha   90.00
_cell.angle_beta   90.00
_cell.angle_gamma   90.00
#
_symmetry.space_group_name_H-M   'P 1'
#
loop_
_entity.id
_entity.type
_entity.pdbx_description
1 polymer ?
#
loop_
_entity_poly.entity_id
_entity_poly.type
_entity_poly.pdbx_seq_one_letter_code
_entity_poly.pdbx_strand_id
1 'polypeptide(L)'
;MSTIRVCDYIASLAQSDLAAFADAAPWQLTADAERIVRERVAACGDEFIVTGDVAIHRTAQIESGAAVKGPAFIGPNCFVASTALIRGGCWLERDVIIGPSAELKTSFLFAGSKLAHLNFVGDSVLGAGVNIEAGAMIANYRNERQD
;
A
#
# COMPACT_ATOMS: atom_id res chain seq x y z
N MET A 1 -18.78 18.15 -14.21
CA MET A 1 -17.38 17.69 -14.10
C MET A 1 -17.40 16.17 -13.87
N SER A 2 -16.68 15.41 -14.68
CA SER A 2 -16.55 13.96 -14.44
C SER A 2 -15.84 13.74 -13.11
N THR A 3 -16.46 13.03 -12.18
CA THR A 3 -15.83 12.70 -10.90
C THR A 3 -14.81 11.61 -11.17
N ILE A 4 -13.55 11.84 -10.80
CA ILE A 4 -12.47 10.82 -10.88
C ILE A 4 -12.75 9.75 -9.83
N ARG A 5 -12.87 8.48 -10.24
CA ARG A 5 -13.13 7.33 -9.35
C ARG A 5 -11.98 6.34 -9.43
N VAL A 6 -11.73 5.62 -8.35
CA VAL A 6 -10.67 4.60 -8.30
C VAL A 6 -10.89 3.53 -9.39
N CYS A 7 -12.12 3.09 -9.59
CA CYS A 7 -12.44 2.07 -10.60
C CYS A 7 -12.14 2.49 -12.05
N ASP A 8 -12.04 3.79 -12.32
CA ASP A 8 -11.69 4.27 -13.67
C ASP A 8 -10.21 4.02 -14.01
N TYR A 9 -9.36 3.75 -13.00
CA TYR A 9 -7.91 3.60 -13.14
C TYR A 9 -7.38 2.24 -12.64
N ILE A 10 -8.09 1.58 -11.72
CA ILE A 10 -7.67 0.32 -11.13
C ILE A 10 -8.58 -0.80 -11.63
N ALA A 11 -8.18 -1.48 -12.69
CA ALA A 11 -8.99 -2.51 -13.35
C ALA A 11 -9.32 -3.71 -12.43
N SER A 12 -8.43 -4.07 -11.52
CA SER A 12 -8.61 -5.20 -10.59
C SER A 12 -9.38 -4.86 -9.32
N LEU A 13 -9.82 -3.62 -9.15
CA LEU A 13 -10.45 -3.15 -7.91
C LEU A 13 -11.68 -3.97 -7.51
N ALA A 14 -12.54 -4.30 -8.47
CA ALA A 14 -13.78 -5.03 -8.22
C ALA A 14 -13.57 -6.46 -7.70
N GLN A 15 -12.38 -7.04 -7.93
CA GLN A 15 -12.00 -8.37 -7.46
C GLN A 15 -11.14 -8.34 -6.18
N SER A 16 -10.88 -7.15 -5.65
CA SER A 16 -10.07 -6.97 -4.45
C SER A 16 -10.91 -6.78 -3.19
N ASP A 17 -10.26 -6.85 -2.04
CA ASP A 17 -10.86 -6.53 -0.73
C ASP A 17 -11.30 -5.06 -0.60
N LEU A 18 -10.95 -4.23 -1.57
CA LEU A 18 -11.28 -2.80 -1.64
C LEU A 18 -12.42 -2.49 -2.62
N ALA A 19 -13.13 -3.50 -3.12
CA ALA A 19 -14.22 -3.33 -4.09
C ALA A 19 -15.30 -2.32 -3.65
N ALA A 20 -15.55 -2.22 -2.35
CA ALA A 20 -16.51 -1.26 -1.79
C ALA A 20 -16.13 0.22 -2.04
N PHE A 21 -14.87 0.50 -2.39
CA PHE A 21 -14.37 1.85 -2.66
C PHE A 21 -14.34 2.20 -4.15
N ALA A 22 -15.01 1.43 -5.00
CA ALA A 22 -14.96 1.60 -6.46
C ALA A 22 -15.31 3.01 -6.92
N ASP A 23 -16.30 3.61 -6.32
CA ASP A 23 -16.78 4.96 -6.66
C ASP A 23 -16.11 6.10 -5.88
N ALA A 24 -15.22 5.76 -4.95
CA ALA A 24 -14.46 6.76 -4.21
C ALA A 24 -13.42 7.44 -5.09
N ALA A 25 -13.13 8.70 -4.80
CA ALA A 25 -11.99 9.37 -5.42
C ALA A 25 -10.66 8.83 -4.82
N PRO A 26 -9.56 8.70 -5.59
CA PRO A 26 -8.30 8.16 -5.08
C PRO A 26 -7.79 8.86 -3.81
N TRP A 27 -7.94 10.17 -3.73
CA TRP A 27 -7.54 10.95 -2.54
C TRP A 27 -8.42 10.69 -1.31
N GLN A 28 -9.64 10.19 -1.47
CA GLN A 28 -10.46 9.76 -0.34
C GLN A 28 -9.93 8.45 0.26
N LEU A 29 -9.48 7.50 -0.59
CA LEU A 29 -8.81 6.31 -0.12
C LEU A 29 -7.59 6.64 0.72
N THR A 30 -6.72 7.47 0.20
CA THR A 30 -5.48 7.80 0.90
C THR A 30 -5.71 8.66 2.14
N ALA A 31 -6.71 9.54 2.15
CA ALA A 31 -7.10 10.28 3.35
C ALA A 31 -7.60 9.36 4.48
N ASP A 32 -8.30 8.27 4.12
CA ASP A 32 -8.86 7.31 5.06
C ASP A 32 -7.97 6.06 5.25
N ALA A 33 -6.76 6.04 4.72
CA ALA A 33 -5.93 4.86 4.62
C ALA A 33 -5.74 4.14 5.97
N GLU A 34 -5.42 4.86 7.03
CA GLU A 34 -5.23 4.22 8.36
C GLU A 34 -6.49 3.51 8.84
N ARG A 35 -7.67 4.12 8.67
CA ARG A 35 -8.94 3.51 9.06
C ARG A 35 -9.22 2.26 8.21
N ILE A 36 -9.10 2.39 6.88
CA ILE A 36 -9.34 1.28 5.95
C ILE A 36 -8.41 0.11 6.24
N VAL A 37 -7.12 0.37 6.44
CA VAL A 37 -6.14 -0.70 6.71
C VAL A 37 -6.40 -1.37 8.05
N ARG A 38 -6.75 -0.62 9.12
CA ARG A 38 -7.15 -1.23 10.40
C ARG A 38 -8.37 -2.13 10.27
N GLU A 39 -9.36 -1.74 9.47
CA GLU A 39 -10.53 -2.58 9.18
C GLU A 39 -10.13 -3.87 8.45
N ARG A 40 -9.19 -3.81 7.51
CA ARG A 40 -8.67 -5.02 6.83
C ARG A 40 -7.87 -5.91 7.76
N VAL A 41 -7.06 -5.34 8.62
CA VAL A 41 -6.33 -6.09 9.67
C VAL A 41 -7.31 -6.81 10.60
N ALA A 42 -8.36 -6.11 11.04
CA ALA A 42 -9.37 -6.70 11.93
C ALA A 42 -10.20 -7.81 11.27
N ALA A 43 -10.35 -7.78 9.95
CA ALA A 43 -11.17 -8.73 9.19
C ALA A 43 -10.36 -9.87 8.56
N CYS A 44 -9.03 -9.92 8.69
CA CYS A 44 -8.22 -10.97 8.07
C CYS A 44 -8.37 -12.31 8.79
N GLY A 45 -8.15 -13.40 8.04
CA GLY A 45 -8.26 -14.77 8.53
C GLY A 45 -6.98 -15.32 9.16
N ASP A 46 -7.01 -16.62 9.49
CA ASP A 46 -5.92 -17.32 10.17
C ASP A 46 -4.65 -17.48 9.33
N GLU A 47 -4.72 -17.19 8.04
CA GLU A 47 -3.56 -17.15 7.15
C GLU A 47 -2.65 -15.95 7.40
N PHE A 48 -3.08 -14.99 8.22
CA PHE A 48 -2.28 -13.83 8.63
C PHE A 48 -1.75 -13.98 10.05
N ILE A 49 -0.56 -13.43 10.27
CA ILE A 49 0.01 -13.19 11.60
C ILE A 49 -0.26 -11.72 11.91
N VAL A 50 -1.02 -11.48 12.98
CA VAL A 50 -1.40 -10.14 13.40
C VAL A 50 -0.64 -9.74 14.66
N THR A 51 0.02 -8.59 14.61
CA THR A 51 0.69 -7.98 15.75
C THR A 51 0.29 -6.51 15.82
N GLY A 52 -0.48 -6.13 16.84
CA GLY A 52 -1.07 -4.80 16.93
C GLY A 52 -1.99 -4.53 15.72
N ASP A 53 -1.71 -3.48 14.98
CA ASP A 53 -2.43 -3.11 13.76
C ASP A 53 -1.66 -3.47 12.46
N VAL A 54 -0.79 -4.48 12.54
CA VAL A 54 -0.05 -5.03 11.41
C VAL A 54 -0.47 -6.48 11.17
N ALA A 55 -0.96 -6.78 9.96
CA ALA A 55 -1.25 -8.13 9.49
C ALA A 55 -0.29 -8.51 8.36
N ILE A 56 0.39 -9.63 8.51
CA ILE A 56 1.33 -10.17 7.52
C ILE A 56 0.91 -11.58 7.16
N HIS A 57 0.63 -11.81 5.87
CA HIS A 57 0.30 -13.14 5.40
C HIS A 57 1.47 -14.12 5.61
N ARG A 58 1.16 -15.37 5.97
CA ARG A 58 2.18 -16.40 6.31
C ARG A 58 3.15 -16.73 5.18
N THR A 59 2.78 -16.45 3.92
CA THR A 59 3.65 -16.63 2.75
C THR A 59 4.47 -15.38 2.39
N ALA A 60 4.22 -14.24 3.04
CA ALA A 60 5.00 -13.04 2.83
C ALA A 60 6.39 -13.16 3.47
N GLN A 61 7.37 -12.52 2.86
CA GLN A 61 8.74 -12.50 3.34
C GLN A 61 9.15 -11.08 3.70
N ILE A 62 9.48 -10.87 4.96
CA ILE A 62 9.99 -9.60 5.48
C ILE A 62 11.43 -9.82 5.89
N GLU A 63 12.36 -9.20 5.17
CA GLU A 63 13.78 -9.33 5.50
C GLU A 63 14.12 -8.63 6.83
N SER A 64 15.10 -9.17 7.52
CA SER A 64 15.68 -8.52 8.69
C SER A 64 16.20 -7.13 8.32
N GLY A 65 15.86 -6.13 9.14
CA GLY A 65 16.20 -4.72 8.88
C GLY A 65 15.12 -3.94 8.13
N ALA A 66 14.07 -4.59 7.63
CA ALA A 66 12.87 -3.88 7.19
C ALA A 66 12.09 -3.33 8.39
N ALA A 67 11.52 -2.14 8.24
CA ALA A 67 10.66 -1.53 9.25
C ALA A 67 9.21 -1.46 8.73
N VAL A 68 8.32 -2.22 9.37
CA VAL A 68 6.88 -2.16 9.09
C VAL A 68 6.19 -1.54 10.29
N LYS A 69 5.68 -0.32 10.09
CA LYS A 69 4.91 0.42 11.09
C LYS A 69 3.44 0.39 10.73
N GLY A 70 2.60 0.05 11.69
CA GLY A 70 1.16 0.00 11.49
C GLY A 70 0.50 1.38 11.31
N PRO A 71 -0.75 1.37 10.83
CA PRO A 71 -1.44 0.19 10.36
C PRO A 71 -0.90 -0.30 9.01
N ALA A 72 -0.75 -1.63 8.87
CA ALA A 72 -0.25 -2.22 7.65
C ALA A 72 -0.91 -3.59 7.38
N PHE A 73 -1.26 -3.83 6.13
CA PHE A 73 -1.76 -5.11 5.65
C PHE A 73 -0.85 -5.59 4.52
N ILE A 74 -0.18 -6.73 4.73
CA ILE A 74 0.76 -7.30 3.77
C ILE A 74 0.24 -8.66 3.33
N GLY A 75 -0.22 -8.71 2.09
CA GLY A 75 -0.88 -9.86 1.48
C GLY A 75 0.05 -11.00 1.08
N PRO A 76 -0.53 -12.05 0.46
CA PRO A 76 0.21 -13.26 0.11
C PRO A 76 1.41 -13.00 -0.82
N ASN A 77 2.50 -13.73 -0.58
CA ASN A 77 3.71 -13.74 -1.40
C ASN A 77 4.36 -12.36 -1.59
N CYS A 78 3.99 -11.37 -0.76
CA CYS A 78 4.69 -10.09 -0.77
C CYS A 78 6.12 -10.25 -0.26
N PHE A 79 7.01 -9.39 -0.77
CA PHE A 79 8.39 -9.33 -0.34
C PHE A 79 8.74 -7.91 0.09
N VAL A 80 9.28 -7.76 1.29
CA VAL A 80 9.76 -6.48 1.83
C VAL A 80 11.24 -6.60 2.14
N ALA A 81 12.05 -5.92 1.38
CA ALA A 81 13.51 -5.99 1.48
C ALA A 81 14.04 -5.30 2.74
N SER A 82 15.24 -5.71 3.14
CA SER A 82 16.02 -5.03 4.16
C SER A 82 16.15 -3.53 3.84
N THR A 83 16.11 -2.70 4.90
CA THR A 83 16.15 -1.23 4.82
C THR A 83 14.90 -0.56 4.22
N ALA A 84 13.88 -1.30 3.81
CA ALA A 84 12.60 -0.73 3.43
C ALA A 84 11.84 -0.19 4.65
N LEU A 85 11.05 0.86 4.46
CA LEU A 85 10.18 1.45 5.47
C LEU A 85 8.73 1.52 4.97
N ILE A 86 7.82 0.89 5.70
CA ILE A 86 6.37 0.96 5.46
C ILE A 86 5.73 1.68 6.64
N ARG A 87 4.87 2.69 6.39
CA ARG A 87 4.23 3.47 7.44
C ARG A 87 2.94 4.17 7.03
N GLY A 88 2.15 4.61 8.00
CA GLY A 88 1.04 5.54 7.80
C GLY A 88 -0.20 4.97 7.11
N GLY A 89 -0.47 3.68 7.24
CA GLY A 89 -1.62 3.05 6.61
C GLY A 89 -1.31 2.56 5.20
N CYS A 90 -0.72 1.37 5.10
CA CYS A 90 -0.37 0.76 3.82
C CYS A 90 -1.08 -0.59 3.64
N TRP A 91 -1.64 -0.79 2.45
CA TRP A 91 -2.24 -2.05 2.03
C TRP A 91 -1.53 -2.58 0.80
N LEU A 92 -0.95 -3.78 0.93
CA LEU A 92 -0.29 -4.51 -0.14
C LEU A 92 -1.13 -5.74 -0.46
N GLU A 93 -1.59 -5.87 -1.71
CA GLU A 93 -2.38 -7.01 -2.13
C GLU A 93 -1.50 -8.27 -2.14
N ARG A 94 -1.36 -8.99 -3.19
CA ARG A 94 -0.49 -10.16 -3.34
C ARG A 94 0.66 -9.88 -4.28
N ASP A 95 1.75 -10.62 -4.12
CA ASP A 95 2.91 -10.59 -5.02
C ASP A 95 3.55 -9.19 -5.16
N VAL A 96 3.37 -8.31 -4.18
CA VAL A 96 3.95 -6.96 -4.16
C VAL A 96 5.39 -7.02 -3.66
N ILE A 97 6.27 -6.26 -4.29
CA ILE A 97 7.67 -6.15 -3.88
C ILE A 97 7.98 -4.72 -3.43
N ILE A 98 8.49 -4.60 -2.22
CA ILE A 98 9.08 -3.36 -1.70
C ILE A 98 10.58 -3.57 -1.60
N GLY A 99 11.32 -3.01 -2.53
CA GLY A 99 12.77 -3.18 -2.65
C GLY A 99 13.57 -2.45 -1.57
N PRO A 100 14.90 -2.66 -1.54
CA PRO A 100 15.76 -2.10 -0.50
C PRO A 100 15.76 -0.57 -0.55
N SER A 101 15.75 0.04 0.64
CA SER A 101 15.71 1.49 0.83
C SER A 101 14.54 2.19 0.15
N ALA A 102 13.47 1.47 -0.11
CA ALA A 102 12.20 2.05 -0.54
C ALA A 102 11.37 2.47 0.70
N GLU A 103 10.72 3.61 0.62
CA GLU A 103 9.76 4.06 1.61
C GLU A 103 8.36 4.12 1.01
N LEU A 104 7.42 3.46 1.67
CA LEU A 104 6.00 3.48 1.32
C LEU A 104 5.20 4.11 2.46
N LYS A 105 4.41 5.12 2.14
CA LYS A 105 3.59 5.84 3.11
C LYS A 105 2.15 5.95 2.61
N THR A 106 1.18 5.58 3.45
CA THR A 106 -0.24 5.90 3.22
C THR A 106 -0.71 5.54 1.81
N SER A 107 -0.49 4.29 1.39
CA SER A 107 -0.66 3.88 -0.01
C SER A 107 -1.26 2.49 -0.16
N PHE A 108 -1.93 2.29 -1.29
CA PHE A 108 -2.55 1.03 -1.67
C PHE A 108 -1.88 0.47 -2.93
N LEU A 109 -1.28 -0.72 -2.80
CA LEU A 109 -0.54 -1.37 -3.87
C LEU A 109 -1.25 -2.65 -4.31
N PHE A 110 -1.75 -2.65 -5.54
CA PHE A 110 -2.45 -3.79 -6.12
C PHE A 110 -1.47 -4.86 -6.62
N ALA A 111 -2.01 -6.04 -6.94
CA ALA A 111 -1.26 -7.26 -7.18
C ALA A 111 -0.07 -7.09 -8.12
N GLY A 112 1.10 -7.61 -7.71
CA GLY A 112 2.30 -7.64 -8.53
C GLY A 112 2.97 -6.30 -8.77
N SER A 113 2.52 -5.22 -8.10
CA SER A 113 3.21 -3.93 -8.18
C SER A 113 4.55 -3.96 -7.43
N LYS A 114 5.47 -3.10 -7.84
CA LYS A 114 6.85 -3.12 -7.34
C LYS A 114 7.39 -1.72 -7.13
N LEU A 115 8.09 -1.53 -6.02
CA LEU A 115 9.05 -0.44 -5.81
C LEU A 115 10.44 -1.04 -5.91
N ALA A 116 11.21 -0.67 -6.93
CA ALA A 116 12.49 -1.33 -7.21
C ALA A 116 13.52 -1.13 -6.09
N HIS A 117 13.94 0.10 -5.85
CA HIS A 117 14.82 0.50 -4.74
C HIS A 117 15.05 2.00 -4.72
N LEU A 118 15.44 2.54 -3.55
CA LEU A 118 15.70 3.96 -3.37
C LEU A 118 14.53 4.83 -3.83
N ASN A 119 13.32 4.40 -3.52
CA ASN A 119 12.08 5.06 -3.89
C ASN A 119 11.44 5.75 -2.69
N PHE A 120 10.59 6.73 -2.98
CA PHE A 120 9.54 7.16 -2.08
C PHE A 120 8.21 7.14 -2.82
N VAL A 121 7.21 6.49 -2.22
CA VAL A 121 5.82 6.53 -2.70
C VAL A 121 4.92 6.88 -1.53
N GLY A 122 4.24 8.02 -1.63
CA GLY A 122 3.33 8.50 -0.60
C GLY A 122 1.96 8.86 -1.13
N ASP A 123 0.94 8.65 -0.31
CA ASP A 123 -0.46 9.02 -0.55
C ASP A 123 -0.95 8.61 -1.95
N SER A 124 -0.70 7.35 -2.33
CA SER A 124 -0.85 6.86 -3.69
C SER A 124 -1.66 5.57 -3.78
N VAL A 125 -2.26 5.34 -4.95
CA VAL A 125 -2.91 4.09 -5.33
C VAL A 125 -2.24 3.57 -6.58
N LEU A 126 -1.52 2.45 -6.50
CA LEU A 126 -0.82 1.83 -7.62
C LEU A 126 -1.60 0.62 -8.13
N GLY A 127 -1.93 0.61 -9.41
CA GLY A 127 -2.61 -0.50 -10.07
C GLY A 127 -1.76 -1.77 -10.14
N ALA A 128 -2.39 -2.89 -10.51
CA ALA A 128 -1.70 -4.16 -10.64
C ALA A 128 -0.56 -4.11 -11.67
N GLY A 129 0.57 -4.72 -11.32
CA GLY A 129 1.74 -4.81 -12.19
C GLY A 129 2.51 -3.50 -12.42
N VAL A 130 2.17 -2.42 -11.70
CA VAL A 130 2.92 -1.17 -11.80
C VAL A 130 4.32 -1.36 -11.23
N ASN A 131 5.33 -0.88 -11.94
CA ASN A 131 6.72 -0.90 -11.49
C ASN A 131 7.25 0.53 -11.36
N ILE A 132 7.65 0.90 -10.14
CA ILE A 132 8.28 2.17 -9.84
C ILE A 132 9.79 1.93 -9.79
N GLU A 133 10.48 2.43 -10.80
CA GLU A 133 11.92 2.21 -10.98
C GLU A 133 12.77 2.98 -9.94
N ALA A 134 14.04 2.58 -9.87
CA ALA A 134 15.00 3.12 -8.92
C ALA A 134 15.07 4.65 -8.92
N GLY A 135 15.09 5.24 -7.73
CA GLY A 135 15.22 6.69 -7.55
C GLY A 135 13.96 7.50 -7.85
N ALA A 136 12.86 6.86 -8.28
CA ALA A 136 11.61 7.58 -8.53
C ALA A 136 10.96 8.00 -7.21
N MET A 137 10.48 9.25 -7.15
CA MET A 137 9.84 9.85 -5.99
C MET A 137 8.42 10.28 -6.34
N ILE A 138 7.42 9.68 -5.68
CA ILE A 138 6.02 10.08 -5.78
C ILE A 138 5.62 10.70 -4.45
N ALA A 139 5.65 12.02 -4.41
CA ALA A 139 5.32 12.80 -3.23
C ALA A 139 4.03 13.59 -3.43
N ASN A 140 3.29 13.79 -2.35
CA ASN A 140 2.02 14.50 -2.34
C ASN A 140 2.01 15.60 -1.26
N TYR A 141 3.10 16.38 -1.16
CA TYR A 141 3.18 17.53 -0.26
C TYR A 141 2.93 18.83 -1.00
N ARG A 142 2.03 19.64 -0.48
CA ARG A 142 1.68 20.96 -1.05
C ARG A 142 2.47 22.02 -0.32
N ASN A 143 3.56 22.47 -0.92
CA ASN A 143 4.45 23.48 -0.35
C ASN A 143 3.80 24.89 -0.24
N GLU A 144 2.73 25.13 -1.01
CA GLU A 144 1.97 26.38 -1.00
C GLU A 144 0.99 26.51 0.18
N ARG A 145 0.79 25.47 0.97
CA ARG A 145 -0.01 25.58 2.19
C ARG A 145 0.67 26.49 3.20
N GLN A 146 -0.04 27.55 3.57
CA GLN A 146 0.25 28.32 4.78
C GLN A 146 -0.62 27.73 5.89
N ASP A 147 -0.02 26.95 6.77
CA ASP A 147 -0.69 26.44 7.97
C ASP A 147 -0.67 27.51 9.05
#